data_dc6b6498836cef6845300ef7db9feaf6
#
_entry.id   dc6b6498836cef6845300ef7db9feaf6
#
_cell.length_a   1.000
_cell.length_b   1.000
_cell.length_c   1.000
_cell.angle_alpha   90.00
_cell.angle_beta   90.00
_cell.angle_gamma   90.00
#
_symmetry.space_group_name_H-M   'P 1'
#
loop_
_entity.id
_entity.type
_entity.pdbx_description
1 polymer ?
#
loop_
_entity_poly.entity_id
_entity_poly.type
_entity_poly.pdbx_seq_one_letter_code
_entity_poly.pdbx_strand_id
1 'polypeptide(L)'
;MLKEFSTRIIASVCTVMFLFALLMPLSESWGYNVITAGCSSSGGGSIILRTSTILRTEGTNGPDLMLGCNTPDTMYGKSGSDVLQGRSGDDMLYGDSGDDSLQGGEGGDELHAGTGNDIIFAGVDDDFLVAGKGDDELYGEEGNDLLEGGDGADYFDCGDGLDVIVDYDPSKGDTHTNNCEDIRERL
;
A
#
# COMPACT_ATOMS: atom_id res chain seq x y z
N MET A 1 -34.05 11.47 -20.09
CA MET A 1 -32.89 12.01 -20.81
C MET A 1 -31.87 12.61 -19.85
N LEU A 2 -31.69 12.05 -18.64
CA LEU A 2 -30.79 12.58 -17.59
C LEU A 2 -30.11 11.46 -16.77
N LYS A 3 -30.09 10.21 -17.24
CA LYS A 3 -29.43 9.06 -16.57
C LYS A 3 -28.18 8.52 -17.30
N GLU A 4 -27.84 9.05 -18.47
CA GLU A 4 -26.67 8.59 -19.23
C GLU A 4 -25.40 9.45 -19.04
N PHE A 5 -25.48 10.56 -18.30
CA PHE A 5 -24.32 11.47 -18.13
C PHE A 5 -23.40 11.09 -16.96
N SER A 6 -23.86 10.29 -16.00
CA SER A 6 -23.06 9.96 -14.81
C SER A 6 -22.06 8.81 -15.01
N THR A 7 -22.34 7.89 -15.94
CA THR A 7 -21.49 6.72 -16.17
C THR A 7 -20.31 7.01 -17.12
N ARG A 8 -20.33 8.16 -17.81
CA ARG A 8 -19.25 8.53 -18.75
C ARG A 8 -18.07 9.27 -18.14
N ILE A 9 -18.21 9.83 -16.94
CA ILE A 9 -17.14 10.63 -16.31
C ILE A 9 -16.15 9.76 -15.53
N ILE A 10 -16.59 8.64 -14.95
CA ILE A 10 -15.71 7.73 -14.20
C ILE A 10 -14.87 6.84 -15.14
N ALA A 11 -15.41 6.49 -16.31
CA ALA A 11 -14.65 5.80 -17.35
C ALA A 11 -13.58 6.70 -18.03
N SER A 12 -13.70 8.02 -17.91
CA SER A 12 -12.83 8.98 -18.62
C SER A 12 -11.46 9.15 -17.95
N VAL A 13 -11.33 8.97 -16.64
CA VAL A 13 -10.04 9.17 -15.94
C VAL A 13 -9.10 7.98 -16.17
N CYS A 14 -9.61 6.75 -16.15
CA CYS A 14 -8.82 5.57 -16.54
C CYS A 14 -8.46 5.56 -18.02
N THR A 15 -9.36 6.03 -18.91
CA THR A 15 -9.14 6.02 -20.36
C THR A 15 -8.18 7.13 -20.79
N VAL A 16 -8.13 8.27 -20.11
CA VAL A 16 -7.21 9.35 -20.44
C VAL A 16 -5.77 9.01 -20.02
N MET A 17 -5.54 8.32 -18.91
CA MET A 17 -4.20 7.83 -18.56
C MET A 17 -3.74 6.73 -19.54
N PHE A 18 -4.64 5.89 -20.01
CA PHE A 18 -4.31 4.83 -20.99
C PHE A 18 -4.04 5.37 -22.40
N LEU A 19 -4.72 6.44 -22.83
CA LEU A 19 -4.46 7.06 -24.15
C LEU A 19 -3.15 7.86 -24.17
N PHE A 20 -2.70 8.39 -23.03
CA PHE A 20 -1.38 9.04 -22.92
C PHE A 20 -0.21 8.05 -23.02
N ALA A 21 -0.39 6.83 -22.51
CA ALA A 21 0.62 5.77 -22.60
C ALA A 21 0.80 5.21 -24.03
N LEU A 22 -0.22 5.34 -24.89
CA LEU A 22 -0.19 4.82 -26.27
C LEU A 22 0.34 5.82 -27.33
N LEU A 23 0.50 7.11 -26.97
CA LEU A 23 0.88 8.18 -27.89
C LEU A 23 2.26 8.81 -27.60
N MET A 24 2.98 8.33 -26.57
CA MET A 24 4.36 8.76 -26.32
C MET A 24 5.35 7.82 -27.00
N PRO A 25 6.40 8.34 -27.64
CA PRO A 25 7.46 7.49 -28.17
C PRO A 25 8.16 6.77 -27.01
N LEU A 26 8.50 5.49 -27.24
CA LEU A 26 9.10 4.51 -26.31
C LEU A 26 10.44 4.94 -25.64
N SER A 27 10.79 6.21 -25.62
CA SER A 27 12.05 6.74 -25.08
C SER A 27 11.95 7.69 -23.90
N GLU A 28 10.73 7.98 -23.39
CA GLU A 28 10.54 8.73 -22.15
C GLU A 28 9.68 7.92 -21.19
N SER A 29 10.26 6.87 -20.63
CA SER A 29 9.67 6.12 -19.51
C SER A 29 9.65 6.99 -18.27
N TRP A 30 8.49 7.41 -17.83
CA TRP A 30 8.26 7.65 -16.41
C TRP A 30 8.54 6.31 -15.72
N GLY A 31 9.57 6.27 -14.89
CA GLY A 31 10.25 5.04 -14.43
C GLY A 31 9.44 4.02 -13.64
N TYR A 32 8.11 3.96 -13.77
CA TYR A 32 7.26 3.01 -13.06
C TYR A 32 6.64 1.97 -14.00
N ASN A 33 6.72 0.70 -13.61
CA ASN A 33 5.89 -0.34 -14.18
C ASN A 33 4.54 -0.37 -13.44
N VAL A 34 3.43 -0.34 -14.15
CA VAL A 34 2.10 -0.46 -13.55
C VAL A 34 1.68 -1.93 -13.58
N ILE A 35 1.57 -2.53 -12.40
CA ILE A 35 1.17 -3.92 -12.22
C ILE A 35 -0.18 -3.92 -11.52
N THR A 36 -1.20 -4.47 -12.17
CA THR A 36 -2.52 -4.63 -11.56
C THR A 36 -2.76 -6.07 -11.21
N ALA A 37 -3.10 -6.37 -9.96
CA ALA A 37 -3.68 -7.65 -9.60
C ALA A 37 -4.96 -7.87 -10.44
N GLY A 38 -5.18 -9.08 -10.92
CA GLY A 38 -6.20 -9.40 -11.93
C GLY A 38 -7.64 -9.24 -11.45
N CYS A 39 -8.07 -8.00 -11.21
CA CYS A 39 -9.42 -7.68 -10.77
C CYS A 39 -10.44 -7.97 -11.87
N SER A 40 -11.40 -8.83 -11.59
CA SER A 40 -12.54 -9.07 -12.48
C SER A 40 -13.52 -7.91 -12.43
N SER A 41 -13.41 -6.93 -13.34
CA SER A 41 -14.50 -6.01 -13.58
C SER A 41 -15.46 -6.60 -14.60
N SER A 42 -16.73 -6.74 -14.25
CA SER A 42 -17.81 -7.06 -15.18
C SER A 42 -18.10 -5.85 -16.09
N GLY A 43 -17.20 -5.56 -17.03
CA GLY A 43 -17.32 -4.44 -17.94
C GLY A 43 -16.18 -4.44 -18.95
N GLY A 44 -16.45 -4.93 -20.15
CA GLY A 44 -15.57 -5.19 -21.26
C GLY A 44 -14.44 -4.20 -21.52
N GLY A 45 -13.24 -4.67 -21.35
CA GLY A 45 -12.00 -4.04 -21.77
C GLY A 45 -10.86 -4.97 -21.43
N SER A 46 -10.24 -5.52 -22.44
CA SER A 46 -9.25 -6.59 -22.37
C SER A 46 -7.96 -6.14 -21.71
N ILE A 47 -7.69 -6.56 -20.48
CA ILE A 47 -6.33 -6.75 -19.97
C ILE A 47 -6.38 -7.93 -19.00
N ILE A 48 -5.70 -8.96 -19.39
CA ILE A 48 -5.45 -10.26 -18.77
C ILE A 48 -6.14 -10.53 -17.43
N LEU A 49 -7.30 -11.10 -17.56
CA LEU A 49 -8.09 -11.70 -16.52
C LEU A 49 -7.50 -13.04 -16.10
N ARG A 50 -7.31 -13.25 -14.80
CA ARG A 50 -7.52 -14.58 -14.23
C ARG A 50 -8.38 -14.45 -12.98
N THR A 51 -9.50 -15.10 -13.08
CA THR A 51 -10.54 -15.25 -12.10
C THR A 51 -10.06 -15.86 -10.80
N SER A 52 -10.48 -15.23 -9.68
CA SER A 52 -10.72 -15.89 -8.39
C SER A 52 -9.67 -16.89 -7.93
N THR A 53 -8.77 -16.45 -7.13
CA THR A 53 -8.05 -17.15 -6.06
C THR A 53 -6.87 -16.26 -5.64
N ILE A 54 -6.52 -16.23 -4.38
CA ILE A 54 -5.36 -15.53 -3.79
C ILE A 54 -4.31 -15.22 -4.86
N LEU A 55 -4.27 -13.98 -5.34
CA LEU A 55 -3.37 -13.63 -6.42
C LEU A 55 -2.06 -13.08 -5.83
N ARG A 56 -1.03 -13.89 -5.87
CA ARG A 56 0.33 -13.44 -5.61
C ARG A 56 0.81 -12.61 -6.80
N THR A 57 1.06 -11.34 -6.58
CA THR A 57 1.58 -10.41 -7.58
C THR A 57 3.02 -10.01 -7.22
N GLU A 58 3.94 -10.12 -8.16
CA GLU A 58 5.34 -9.76 -7.94
C GLU A 58 5.75 -8.61 -8.84
N GLY A 59 6.37 -7.59 -8.24
CA GLY A 59 7.01 -6.47 -8.91
C GLY A 59 8.31 -6.85 -9.61
N THR A 60 9.02 -5.85 -10.08
CA THR A 60 10.31 -5.94 -10.75
C THR A 60 11.46 -5.56 -9.80
N ASN A 61 12.63 -5.22 -10.31
CA ASN A 61 13.73 -4.65 -9.53
C ASN A 61 13.86 -3.13 -9.71
N GLY A 62 12.81 -2.47 -10.14
CA GLY A 62 12.74 -1.02 -10.31
C GLY A 62 11.40 -0.52 -9.85
N PRO A 63 11.18 0.78 -9.77
CA PRO A 63 9.95 1.36 -9.23
C PRO A 63 8.69 0.82 -9.90
N ASP A 64 7.77 0.32 -9.11
CA ASP A 64 6.51 -0.26 -9.55
C ASP A 64 5.30 0.47 -8.93
N LEU A 65 4.18 0.46 -9.62
CA LEU A 65 2.87 0.82 -9.09
C LEU A 65 1.99 -0.43 -9.13
N MET A 66 1.67 -0.97 -7.95
CA MET A 66 0.90 -2.19 -7.79
C MET A 66 -0.48 -1.88 -7.21
N LEU A 67 -1.53 -2.36 -7.86
CA LEU A 67 -2.91 -2.11 -7.44
C LEU A 67 -3.64 -3.43 -7.25
N GLY A 68 -4.09 -3.67 -6.02
CA GLY A 68 -4.94 -4.79 -5.63
C GLY A 68 -6.39 -4.66 -6.07
N CYS A 69 -7.18 -5.62 -5.67
CA CYS A 69 -8.62 -5.73 -5.97
C CYS A 69 -9.48 -5.40 -4.74
N ASN A 70 -10.69 -5.94 -4.69
CA ASN A 70 -11.58 -5.90 -3.54
C ASN A 70 -11.70 -7.30 -2.91
N THR A 71 -10.60 -8.02 -2.85
CA THR A 71 -10.48 -9.37 -2.30
C THR A 71 -9.07 -9.55 -1.79
N PRO A 72 -8.81 -10.43 -0.81
CA PRO A 72 -7.47 -10.66 -0.30
C PRO A 72 -6.42 -10.84 -1.38
N ASP A 73 -5.41 -9.99 -1.36
CA ASP A 73 -4.28 -9.99 -2.29
C ASP A 73 -2.94 -10.25 -1.56
N THR A 74 -1.95 -10.71 -2.29
CA THR A 74 -0.57 -10.79 -1.79
C THR A 74 0.36 -10.16 -2.82
N MET A 75 1.05 -9.08 -2.44
CA MET A 75 1.91 -8.30 -3.33
C MET A 75 3.34 -8.19 -2.81
N TYR A 76 4.32 -8.26 -3.72
CA TYR A 76 5.74 -8.12 -3.44
C TYR A 76 6.35 -7.08 -4.38
N GLY A 77 6.84 -5.95 -3.86
CA GLY A 77 7.51 -4.90 -4.62
C GLY A 77 8.88 -5.35 -5.12
N LYS A 78 9.68 -5.97 -4.28
CA LYS A 78 11.05 -6.47 -4.44
C LYS A 78 12.12 -5.39 -4.26
N SER A 79 12.47 -4.66 -5.29
CA SER A 79 13.49 -3.62 -5.21
C SER A 79 13.06 -2.43 -6.03
N GLY A 80 13.28 -1.27 -5.51
CA GLY A 80 12.85 -0.02 -6.14
C GLY A 80 12.09 0.79 -5.13
N SER A 81 11.69 1.99 -5.48
CA SER A 81 10.76 2.75 -4.65
C SER A 81 9.36 2.49 -5.18
N ASP A 82 8.65 1.57 -4.53
CA ASP A 82 7.41 1.00 -5.00
C ASP A 82 6.18 1.66 -4.35
N VAL A 83 5.04 1.58 -5.02
CA VAL A 83 3.74 1.97 -4.49
C VAL A 83 2.80 0.78 -4.56
N LEU A 84 2.38 0.26 -3.39
CA LEU A 84 1.48 -0.87 -3.26
C LEU A 84 0.16 -0.42 -2.65
N GLN A 85 -0.97 -0.76 -3.27
CA GLN A 85 -2.31 -0.47 -2.76
C GLN A 85 -3.16 -1.75 -2.75
N GLY A 86 -3.56 -2.24 -1.56
CA GLY A 86 -4.42 -3.41 -1.38
C GLY A 86 -5.87 -3.12 -1.78
N ARG A 87 -6.48 -2.10 -1.27
CA ARG A 87 -7.83 -1.55 -1.44
C ARG A 87 -8.85 -2.13 -0.46
N SER A 88 -9.40 -3.31 -0.72
CA SER A 88 -10.39 -3.96 0.16
C SER A 88 -10.14 -5.45 0.22
N GLY A 89 -10.24 -6.02 1.39
CA GLY A 89 -9.93 -7.42 1.66
C GLY A 89 -8.76 -7.50 2.61
N ASP A 90 -8.53 -8.63 3.25
CA ASP A 90 -7.40 -8.83 4.15
C ASP A 90 -6.14 -9.09 3.30
N ASP A 91 -5.34 -8.04 3.08
CA ASP A 91 -4.23 -8.04 2.13
C ASP A 91 -2.87 -8.29 2.82
N MET A 92 -1.91 -8.79 2.06
CA MET A 92 -0.50 -8.93 2.46
C MET A 92 0.38 -8.16 1.50
N LEU A 93 1.00 -7.07 1.96
CA LEU A 93 1.85 -6.21 1.15
C LEU A 93 3.29 -6.24 1.64
N TYR A 94 4.23 -6.51 0.72
CA TYR A 94 5.67 -6.55 0.99
C TYR A 94 6.38 -5.56 0.05
N GLY A 95 6.99 -4.49 0.59
CA GLY A 95 7.79 -3.54 -0.17
C GLY A 95 9.15 -4.13 -0.55
N ASP A 96 9.77 -4.87 0.38
CA ASP A 96 11.08 -5.50 0.33
C ASP A 96 12.24 -4.48 0.41
N SER A 97 12.70 -3.86 -0.68
CA SER A 97 13.87 -2.97 -0.65
C SER A 97 13.68 -1.70 -1.46
N GLY A 98 13.87 -0.57 -0.86
CA GLY A 98 13.71 0.76 -1.45
C GLY A 98 12.87 1.63 -0.55
N ASP A 99 12.68 2.88 -0.93
CA ASP A 99 11.79 3.77 -0.18
C ASP A 99 10.38 3.57 -0.72
N ASP A 100 9.59 2.76 -0.01
CA ASP A 100 8.31 2.24 -0.48
C ASP A 100 7.12 2.99 0.14
N SER A 101 5.96 2.92 -0.54
CA SER A 101 4.68 3.41 -0.01
C SER A 101 3.64 2.30 -0.09
N LEU A 102 3.19 1.85 1.09
CA LEU A 102 2.20 0.80 1.25
C LEU A 102 0.89 1.38 1.74
N GLN A 103 -0.22 0.95 1.16
CA GLN A 103 -1.57 1.27 1.60
C GLN A 103 -2.42 -0.01 1.63
N GLY A 104 -2.87 -0.43 2.81
CA GLY A 104 -3.76 -1.57 2.99
C GLY A 104 -5.16 -1.28 2.43
N GLY A 105 -5.98 -0.59 3.18
CA GLY A 105 -7.27 -0.10 2.71
C GLY A 105 -8.44 -0.47 3.63
N GLU A 106 -9.39 -1.30 3.18
CA GLU A 106 -10.47 -1.86 4.01
C GLU A 106 -10.18 -3.34 4.27
N GLY A 107 -10.21 -3.77 5.51
CA GLY A 107 -9.93 -5.15 5.94
C GLY A 107 -8.70 -5.23 6.83
N GLY A 108 -8.50 -6.33 7.55
CA GLY A 108 -7.34 -6.52 8.41
C GLY A 108 -6.10 -6.88 7.61
N ASP A 109 -5.23 -5.91 7.39
CA ASP A 109 -4.10 -6.00 6.48
C ASP A 109 -2.77 -6.32 7.20
N GLU A 110 -1.86 -6.97 6.49
CA GLU A 110 -0.49 -7.24 6.92
C GLU A 110 0.49 -6.53 6.00
N LEU A 111 1.19 -5.48 6.51
CA LEU A 111 1.99 -4.55 5.75
C LEU A 111 3.45 -4.62 6.21
N HIS A 112 4.36 -5.07 5.33
CA HIS A 112 5.79 -5.17 5.57
C HIS A 112 6.55 -4.29 4.58
N ALA A 113 7.10 -3.17 5.02
CA ALA A 113 7.81 -2.28 4.10
C ALA A 113 9.22 -2.80 3.78
N GLY A 114 10.07 -3.02 4.77
CA GLY A 114 11.31 -3.76 4.56
C GLY A 114 12.58 -2.98 4.81
N THR A 115 13.25 -2.49 3.79
CA THR A 115 14.46 -1.67 3.94
C THR A 115 14.40 -0.43 3.08
N GLY A 116 14.58 0.71 3.65
CA GLY A 116 14.46 2.04 3.05
C GLY A 116 13.77 2.95 4.02
N ASN A 117 13.47 4.17 3.61
CA ASN A 117 12.64 5.06 4.40
C ASN A 117 11.22 4.97 3.84
N ASP A 118 10.39 4.22 4.52
CA ASP A 118 9.11 3.76 4.03
C ASP A 118 7.94 4.56 4.62
N ILE A 119 6.80 4.54 3.92
CA ILE A 119 5.55 5.14 4.41
C ILE A 119 4.45 4.09 4.32
N ILE A 120 3.79 3.82 5.47
CA ILE A 120 2.73 2.83 5.58
C ILE A 120 1.44 3.49 6.05
N PHE A 121 0.35 3.29 5.29
CA PHE A 121 -1.02 3.61 5.68
C PHE A 121 -1.79 2.30 5.80
N ALA A 122 -2.26 1.98 7.00
CA ALA A 122 -3.02 0.76 7.25
C ALA A 122 -4.43 0.86 6.64
N GLY A 123 -5.29 1.64 7.22
CA GLY A 123 -6.60 1.93 6.66
C GLY A 123 -7.74 1.77 7.63
N VAL A 124 -8.64 0.86 7.36
CA VAL A 124 -9.82 0.59 8.17
C VAL A 124 -9.81 -0.87 8.61
N ASP A 125 -10.22 -1.15 9.84
CA ASP A 125 -10.15 -2.42 10.55
C ASP A 125 -8.79 -2.65 11.24
N ASP A 126 -8.63 -3.78 11.96
CA ASP A 126 -7.47 -4.05 12.81
C ASP A 126 -6.28 -4.53 11.97
N ASP A 127 -5.21 -3.75 11.87
CA ASP A 127 -4.08 -3.96 10.98
C ASP A 127 -2.76 -4.32 11.69
N PHE A 128 -1.81 -4.88 10.93
CA PHE A 128 -0.46 -5.17 11.37
C PHE A 128 0.59 -4.56 10.46
N LEU A 129 1.39 -3.63 11.01
CA LEU A 129 2.39 -2.85 10.29
C LEU A 129 3.80 -3.17 10.80
N VAL A 130 4.70 -3.50 9.89
CA VAL A 130 6.13 -3.69 10.15
C VAL A 130 6.93 -2.87 9.13
N ALA A 131 7.56 -1.80 9.57
CA ALA A 131 8.34 -0.96 8.67
C ALA A 131 9.72 -1.57 8.38
N GLY A 132 10.56 -1.78 9.39
CA GLY A 132 11.76 -2.59 9.20
C GLY A 132 13.06 -1.85 9.42
N LYS A 133 13.76 -1.41 8.37
CA LYS A 133 14.99 -0.64 8.48
C LYS A 133 14.89 0.65 7.70
N GLY A 134 15.14 1.75 8.37
CA GLY A 134 15.09 3.09 7.82
C GLY A 134 14.46 4.03 8.80
N ASP A 135 14.35 5.28 8.42
CA ASP A 135 13.57 6.24 9.19
C ASP A 135 12.17 6.24 8.57
N ASP A 136 11.22 5.55 9.21
CA ASP A 136 9.94 5.16 8.61
C ASP A 136 8.75 5.99 9.17
N GLU A 137 7.64 6.06 8.41
CA GLU A 137 6.40 6.71 8.83
C GLU A 137 5.24 5.69 8.80
N LEU A 138 4.61 5.44 9.97
CA LEU A 138 3.51 4.48 10.13
C LEU A 138 2.24 5.21 10.57
N TYR A 139 1.15 4.98 9.83
CA TYR A 139 -0.18 5.52 10.06
C TYR A 139 -1.18 4.36 10.22
N GLY A 140 -1.72 4.14 11.45
CA GLY A 140 -2.73 3.10 11.75
C GLY A 140 -4.08 3.43 11.13
N GLU A 141 -4.51 4.69 11.21
CA GLU A 141 -5.80 5.21 10.73
C GLU A 141 -7.00 4.74 11.58
N GLU A 142 -7.95 3.91 11.11
CA GLU A 142 -9.12 3.44 11.87
C GLU A 142 -9.00 1.94 12.22
N GLY A 143 -8.84 1.56 13.46
CA GLY A 143 -8.73 0.14 13.86
C GLY A 143 -8.07 -0.04 15.21
N ASN A 144 -7.82 -1.27 15.64
CA ASN A 144 -6.93 -1.54 16.78
C ASN A 144 -5.65 -2.15 16.23
N ASP A 145 -4.69 -1.28 15.97
CA ASP A 145 -3.55 -1.59 15.14
C ASP A 145 -2.31 -2.01 15.94
N LEU A 146 -1.48 -2.82 15.31
CA LEU A 146 -0.19 -3.21 15.86
C LEU A 146 0.93 -2.67 14.97
N LEU A 147 1.76 -1.76 15.53
CA LEU A 147 2.80 -1.07 14.79
C LEU A 147 4.19 -1.46 15.30
N GLU A 148 5.07 -1.84 14.38
CA GLU A 148 6.50 -2.12 14.61
C GLU A 148 7.34 -1.28 13.66
N GLY A 149 8.12 -0.32 14.18
CA GLY A 149 9.01 0.53 13.40
C GLY A 149 10.27 -0.18 12.96
N GLY A 150 11.00 -0.75 13.92
CA GLY A 150 12.19 -1.53 13.62
C GLY A 150 13.50 -0.82 13.92
N ASP A 151 14.39 -0.73 12.93
CA ASP A 151 15.68 -0.07 13.05
C ASP A 151 15.64 1.31 12.38
N GLY A 152 15.68 2.39 13.14
CA GLY A 152 15.67 3.74 12.60
C GLY A 152 15.17 4.76 13.58
N ALA A 153 14.81 5.92 13.06
CA ALA A 153 14.11 6.97 13.80
C ALA A 153 12.70 7.08 13.23
N ASP A 154 11.78 6.31 13.82
CA ASP A 154 10.47 6.06 13.26
C ASP A 154 9.40 7.04 13.79
N TYR A 155 8.42 7.33 12.96
CA TYR A 155 7.26 8.12 13.32
C TYR A 155 6.00 7.30 13.32
N PHE A 156 5.21 7.40 14.40
CA PHE A 156 3.96 6.67 14.57
C PHE A 156 2.79 7.64 14.74
N ASP A 157 1.78 7.50 13.90
CA ASP A 157 0.44 8.05 14.09
C ASP A 157 -0.54 6.88 14.16
N CYS A 158 -0.97 6.53 15.36
CA CYS A 158 -1.76 5.33 15.58
C CYS A 158 -3.19 5.45 15.04
N GLY A 159 -3.79 6.65 15.09
CA GLY A 159 -5.13 6.85 14.54
C GLY A 159 -6.25 6.74 15.57
N ASP A 160 -7.38 6.19 15.16
CA ASP A 160 -8.56 5.96 15.99
C ASP A 160 -8.66 4.48 16.39
N GLY A 161 -8.51 4.15 17.66
CA GLY A 161 -8.62 2.77 18.11
C GLY A 161 -8.01 2.49 19.46
N LEU A 162 -7.59 1.25 19.68
CA LEU A 162 -6.77 0.83 20.82
C LEU A 162 -5.48 0.23 20.27
N ASP A 163 -4.50 1.09 20.02
CA ASP A 163 -3.34 0.77 19.22
C ASP A 163 -2.12 0.44 20.09
N VAL A 164 -1.23 -0.36 19.50
CA VAL A 164 -0.03 -0.83 20.19
C VAL A 164 1.21 -0.58 19.33
N ILE A 165 2.17 0.19 19.84
CA ILE A 165 3.53 0.21 19.33
C ILE A 165 4.36 -0.82 20.11
N VAL A 166 5.01 -1.77 19.42
CA VAL A 166 5.68 -2.90 20.10
C VAL A 166 7.18 -2.72 20.34
N ASP A 167 7.84 -1.78 19.69
CA ASP A 167 9.30 -1.65 19.70
C ASP A 167 9.83 -0.21 19.79
N TYR A 168 9.04 0.68 20.33
CA TYR A 168 9.36 2.10 20.47
C TYR A 168 10.72 2.33 21.13
N ASP A 169 11.62 3.06 20.48
CA ASP A 169 12.95 3.37 20.98
C ASP A 169 13.29 4.88 20.85
N PRO A 170 12.92 5.71 21.83
CA PRO A 170 13.19 7.14 21.79
C PRO A 170 14.69 7.48 21.76
N SER A 171 15.58 6.53 22.10
CA SER A 171 17.03 6.75 22.03
C SER A 171 17.56 6.73 20.61
N LYS A 172 16.82 6.10 19.68
CA LYS A 172 17.08 6.10 18.24
C LYS A 172 16.43 7.28 17.52
N GLY A 173 15.46 7.92 18.13
CA GLY A 173 14.79 9.10 17.58
C GLY A 173 13.32 8.88 17.29
N ASP A 174 12.75 7.75 17.71
CA ASP A 174 11.34 7.46 17.51
C ASP A 174 10.44 8.51 18.14
N THR A 175 9.39 8.83 17.44
CA THR A 175 8.38 9.79 17.85
C THR A 175 6.99 9.27 17.55
N HIS A 176 6.00 9.67 18.35
CA HIS A 176 4.61 9.26 18.14
C HIS A 176 3.63 10.42 18.43
N THR A 177 2.42 10.32 17.90
CA THR A 177 1.30 11.19 18.25
C THR A 177 0.71 10.83 19.61
N ASN A 178 -0.16 11.67 20.13
CA ASN A 178 -0.79 11.45 21.44
C ASN A 178 -1.98 10.45 21.39
N ASN A 179 -2.26 9.86 20.25
CA ASN A 179 -3.34 8.90 20.03
C ASN A 179 -2.90 7.42 20.11
N CYS A 180 -1.66 7.15 20.49
CA CYS A 180 -1.17 5.80 20.73
C CYS A 180 -1.36 5.39 22.19
N GLU A 181 -2.06 4.29 22.47
CA GLU A 181 -2.51 3.91 23.83
C GLU A 181 -1.56 2.99 24.59
N ASP A 182 -0.98 1.99 23.92
CA ASP A 182 -0.02 1.04 24.51
C ASP A 182 1.33 1.12 23.80
N ILE A 183 2.29 1.75 24.44
CA ILE A 183 3.63 1.93 23.89
C ILE A 183 4.59 1.01 24.64
N ARG A 184 5.17 0.04 23.92
CA ARG A 184 6.13 -0.91 24.46
C ARG A 184 7.53 -0.56 24.02
N GLU A 185 8.33 -0.07 24.97
CA GLU A 185 9.72 0.27 24.69
C GLU A 185 10.57 -0.98 24.42
N ARG A 186 11.47 -0.85 23.45
CA ARG A 186 12.47 -1.87 23.15
C ARG A 186 13.51 -1.92 24.29
N LEU A 187 13.68 -3.09 24.94
CA LEU A 187 14.61 -3.32 26.06
C LEU A 187 16.05 -3.61 25.58
#